data_7add060ce7a7e42d2bb4d45323d83c52
#
_entry.id   7add060ce7a7e42d2bb4d45323d83c52
#
_cell.length_a   1.000
_cell.length_b   1.000
_cell.length_c   1.000
_cell.angle_alpha   90.00
_cell.angle_beta   90.00
_cell.angle_gamma   90.00
#
_symmetry.space_group_name_H-M   'P 1'
#
loop_
_entity.id
_entity.type
_entity.pdbx_description
1 polymer ?
#
loop_
_entity_poly.entity_id
_entity_poly.type
_entity_poly.pdbx_seq_one_letter_code
_entity_poly.pdbx_strand_id
1 'polypeptide(L)'
;NESEALENQQQTFIETLDTLQIRYKTNSILTFPERSVILVYANKELLTNLLQSSDQIAEFRGVKTLANFLLNEYRSEQLEWIDDVRNRVVTNTNSNSVVCILDTGLNNGHPLITDIVPDRNCATVVGEGSADRNGHGTNMCGITIYGDLSHCIANNNPIIIDNLISSVKLLPHNNDNPKESWGYLTEQAISVSDVIFPRKNICYCMAITAEDCEHGKPSSWSGAIDTISYNGGDNGKLFMVSAGNISDVNGQDRDIIEQYPTGNSLRPIQNPAQAWNCVTVGAYTTLIANNSPKLQGYERVAPSGGISPFSRTSSLWKKTALIKPEVMFEGGNLAIRKDAQFPFSADEELQLLTTNKNYQVNYFDVINATSAATALASRFAGKLQDKYPNLWAESIRGLIVHSAKWTQCMEEQFPAQNRAEMERRLRFCGYGVPCEDRALNSYGNGLTFIAQETIQPFIKERGSGAVKINEMHFFEF
;
A
#
# COMPACT_ATOMS: atom_id res chain seq x y z
N ASN A 1 -43.45 -18.95 25.01
CA ASN A 1 -42.01 -19.26 25.20
C ASN A 1 -41.23 -18.04 24.81
N GLU A 2 -40.31 -17.58 25.67
CA GLU A 2 -39.47 -16.40 25.37
C GLU A 2 -38.65 -16.57 24.08
N SER A 3 -38.16 -17.78 23.78
CA SER A 3 -37.48 -18.12 22.56
C SER A 3 -38.32 -17.93 21.29
N GLU A 4 -39.57 -18.33 21.31
CA GLU A 4 -40.51 -18.18 20.19
C GLU A 4 -40.91 -16.71 19.95
N ALA A 5 -40.97 -15.90 21.00
CA ALA A 5 -41.19 -14.45 20.89
C ALA A 5 -40.00 -13.74 20.24
N LEU A 6 -38.78 -14.14 20.58
CA LEU A 6 -37.53 -13.59 20.03
C LEU A 6 -37.36 -13.95 18.54
N GLU A 7 -37.68 -15.20 18.17
CA GLU A 7 -37.64 -15.64 16.76
C GLU A 7 -38.67 -14.87 15.92
N ASN A 8 -39.90 -14.65 16.43
CA ASN A 8 -40.89 -13.85 15.75
C ASN A 8 -40.49 -12.38 15.59
N GLN A 9 -39.90 -11.78 16.61
CA GLN A 9 -39.36 -10.41 16.52
C GLN A 9 -38.22 -10.30 15.49
N GLN A 10 -37.33 -11.27 15.49
CA GLN A 10 -36.23 -11.34 14.52
C GLN A 10 -36.76 -11.45 13.09
N GLN A 11 -37.77 -12.30 12.86
CA GLN A 11 -38.40 -12.47 11.55
C GLN A 11 -39.09 -11.18 11.09
N THR A 12 -39.84 -10.51 11.96
CA THR A 12 -40.44 -9.21 11.66
C THR A 12 -39.41 -8.12 11.31
N PHE A 13 -38.27 -8.12 12.00
CA PHE A 13 -37.22 -7.19 11.71
C PHE A 13 -36.56 -7.49 10.35
N ILE A 14 -36.37 -8.76 9.99
CA ILE A 14 -35.86 -9.19 8.68
C ILE A 14 -36.83 -8.73 7.57
N GLU A 15 -38.11 -8.88 7.73
CA GLU A 15 -39.11 -8.39 6.76
C GLU A 15 -39.05 -6.87 6.59
N THR A 16 -38.73 -6.14 7.64
CA THR A 16 -38.48 -4.69 7.56
C THR A 16 -37.22 -4.36 6.76
N LEU A 17 -36.13 -5.12 6.95
CA LEU A 17 -34.90 -4.95 6.16
C LEU A 17 -35.18 -5.23 4.68
N ASP A 18 -35.90 -6.29 4.35
CA ASP A 18 -36.29 -6.64 2.98
C ASP A 18 -37.14 -5.55 2.33
N THR A 19 -38.11 -5.01 3.06
CA THR A 19 -39.00 -3.94 2.60
C THR A 19 -38.23 -2.67 2.28
N LEU A 20 -37.21 -2.34 3.07
CA LEU A 20 -36.34 -1.19 2.89
C LEU A 20 -35.19 -1.46 1.91
N GLN A 21 -35.11 -2.67 1.34
CA GLN A 21 -34.01 -3.12 0.47
C GLN A 21 -32.64 -3.00 1.12
N ILE A 22 -32.57 -3.16 2.44
CA ILE A 22 -31.33 -3.19 3.19
C ILE A 22 -30.79 -4.61 3.16
N ARG A 23 -29.62 -4.78 2.53
CA ARG A 23 -28.95 -6.08 2.52
C ARG A 23 -28.49 -6.43 3.93
N TYR A 24 -28.64 -7.68 4.30
CA TYR A 24 -28.16 -8.26 5.56
C TYR A 24 -27.59 -9.65 5.32
N LYS A 25 -26.79 -10.14 6.27
CA LYS A 25 -26.16 -11.45 6.19
C LYS A 25 -26.99 -12.47 7.00
N THR A 26 -27.69 -13.34 6.30
CA THR A 26 -28.60 -14.34 6.91
C THR A 26 -27.88 -15.34 7.80
N ASN A 27 -26.64 -15.75 7.43
CA ASN A 27 -25.90 -16.80 8.13
C ASN A 27 -25.05 -16.29 9.32
N SER A 28 -25.10 -14.99 9.62
CA SER A 28 -24.32 -14.38 10.72
C SER A 28 -25.18 -13.67 11.76
N ILE A 29 -26.44 -14.07 11.91
CA ILE A 29 -27.32 -13.56 12.95
C ILE A 29 -26.94 -14.21 14.27
N LEU A 30 -26.48 -13.36 15.23
CA LEU A 30 -26.17 -13.80 16.58
C LEU A 30 -27.35 -13.55 17.49
N THR A 31 -27.87 -14.61 18.11
CA THR A 31 -29.01 -14.53 19.03
C THR A 31 -28.55 -14.72 20.47
N PHE A 32 -28.87 -13.77 21.32
CA PHE A 32 -28.64 -13.77 22.76
C PHE A 32 -30.00 -13.79 23.47
N PRO A 33 -30.06 -14.15 24.77
CA PRO A 33 -31.34 -14.21 25.49
C PRO A 33 -32.21 -12.94 25.43
N GLU A 34 -31.57 -11.77 25.36
CA GLU A 34 -32.27 -10.47 25.41
C GLU A 34 -32.19 -9.66 24.11
N ARG A 35 -31.40 -10.11 23.10
CA ARG A 35 -31.20 -9.37 21.85
C ARG A 35 -30.65 -10.24 20.73
N SER A 36 -30.87 -9.80 19.50
CA SER A 36 -30.18 -10.36 18.32
C SER A 36 -29.27 -9.30 17.71
N VAL A 37 -28.16 -9.74 17.12
CA VAL A 37 -27.23 -8.89 16.36
C VAL A 37 -27.31 -9.33 14.91
N ILE A 38 -27.64 -8.39 14.03
CA ILE A 38 -27.78 -8.63 12.60
C ILE A 38 -26.81 -7.72 11.87
N LEU A 39 -25.97 -8.29 11.03
CA LEU A 39 -25.05 -7.54 10.18
C LEU A 39 -25.81 -7.01 8.96
N VAL A 40 -25.87 -5.69 8.81
CA VAL A 40 -26.54 -5.01 7.71
C VAL A 40 -25.58 -4.14 6.90
N TYR A 41 -25.86 -4.00 5.60
CA TYR A 41 -25.14 -3.11 4.69
C TYR A 41 -26.02 -1.90 4.41
N ALA A 42 -25.71 -0.79 5.05
CA ALA A 42 -26.54 0.40 4.93
C ALA A 42 -25.71 1.69 4.98
N ASN A 43 -26.09 2.69 4.21
CA ASN A 43 -25.60 4.05 4.33
C ASN A 43 -26.45 4.83 5.38
N LYS A 44 -26.08 6.09 5.62
CA LYS A 44 -26.74 6.94 6.60
C LYS A 44 -28.25 7.11 6.32
N GLU A 45 -28.64 7.20 5.07
CA GLU A 45 -30.03 7.36 4.63
C GLU A 45 -30.85 6.12 4.94
N LEU A 46 -30.36 4.93 4.55
CA LEU A 46 -30.99 3.65 4.85
C LEU A 46 -31.10 3.38 6.35
N LEU A 47 -30.08 3.72 7.15
CA LEU A 47 -30.14 3.60 8.60
C LEU A 47 -31.16 4.58 9.21
N THR A 48 -31.31 5.78 8.65
CA THR A 48 -32.32 6.75 9.09
C THR A 48 -33.74 6.21 8.79
N ASN A 49 -33.96 5.66 7.59
CA ASN A 49 -35.23 5.06 7.20
C ASN A 49 -35.56 3.84 8.09
N LEU A 50 -34.57 3.02 8.42
CA LEU A 50 -34.73 1.87 9.30
C LEU A 50 -35.13 2.30 10.73
N LEU A 51 -34.54 3.35 11.28
CA LEU A 51 -34.92 3.93 12.58
C LEU A 51 -36.35 4.47 12.60
N GLN A 52 -36.84 4.96 11.46
CA GLN A 52 -38.22 5.45 11.34
C GLN A 52 -39.24 4.31 11.17
N SER A 53 -38.79 3.14 10.70
CA SER A 53 -39.62 1.99 10.35
C SER A 53 -39.68 0.92 11.42
N SER A 54 -38.78 0.94 12.41
CA SER A 54 -38.73 -0.08 13.47
C SER A 54 -38.30 0.52 14.82
N ASP A 55 -39.04 0.13 15.86
CA ASP A 55 -38.74 0.44 17.28
C ASP A 55 -37.91 -0.66 17.98
N GLN A 56 -37.54 -1.71 17.24
CA GLN A 56 -36.81 -2.87 17.78
C GLN A 56 -35.29 -2.64 17.83
N ILE A 57 -34.78 -1.46 17.42
CA ILE A 57 -33.37 -1.18 17.32
C ILE A 57 -32.86 -0.63 18.64
N ALA A 58 -32.01 -1.39 19.32
CA ALA A 58 -31.32 -0.92 20.54
C ALA A 58 -30.15 0.01 20.25
N GLU A 59 -29.33 -0.33 19.23
CA GLU A 59 -28.14 0.45 18.86
C GLU A 59 -27.65 0.08 17.45
N PHE A 60 -26.95 1.01 16.80
CA PHE A 60 -26.09 0.73 15.65
C PHE A 60 -24.64 0.72 16.08
N ARG A 61 -23.92 -0.31 15.71
CA ARG A 61 -22.47 -0.37 15.84
C ARG A 61 -21.85 -0.47 14.45
N GLY A 62 -20.96 0.48 14.12
CA GLY A 62 -20.11 0.31 12.95
C GLY A 62 -19.26 -0.95 13.14
N VAL A 63 -19.34 -1.84 12.16
CA VAL A 63 -18.45 -2.99 12.11
C VAL A 63 -17.04 -2.43 11.95
N LYS A 64 -16.23 -2.50 13.01
CA LYS A 64 -14.82 -2.19 12.92
C LYS A 64 -14.13 -3.37 12.25
N THR A 65 -13.24 -3.04 11.34
CA THR A 65 -12.38 -3.87 10.51
C THR A 65 -12.18 -5.29 10.99
N LEU A 66 -12.66 -6.21 10.20
CA LEU A 66 -12.85 -7.57 10.57
C LEU A 66 -11.87 -8.50 9.86
N ALA A 67 -10.61 -8.08 9.72
CA ALA A 67 -9.59 -8.98 9.17
C ALA A 67 -9.62 -10.30 9.92
N ASN A 68 -9.61 -10.24 11.27
CA ASN A 68 -9.70 -11.44 12.12
C ASN A 68 -11.01 -12.24 11.88
N PHE A 69 -12.15 -11.56 11.72
CA PHE A 69 -13.42 -12.23 11.42
C PHE A 69 -13.35 -12.97 10.08
N LEU A 70 -12.96 -12.27 9.01
CA LEU A 70 -12.88 -12.83 7.66
C LEU A 70 -11.86 -13.98 7.54
N LEU A 71 -10.73 -13.87 8.22
CA LEU A 71 -9.69 -14.91 8.22
C LEU A 71 -10.12 -16.18 8.95
N ASN A 72 -11.02 -16.09 9.93
CA ASN A 72 -11.50 -17.22 10.72
C ASN A 72 -12.82 -17.80 10.23
N GLU A 73 -13.46 -17.21 9.21
CA GLU A 73 -14.64 -17.79 8.58
C GLU A 73 -14.29 -19.05 7.77
N TYR A 74 -15.26 -19.96 7.64
CA TYR A 74 -15.10 -21.09 6.73
C TYR A 74 -14.95 -20.61 5.30
N ARG A 75 -14.22 -21.36 4.49
CA ARG A 75 -13.95 -20.99 3.10
C ARG A 75 -15.22 -20.75 2.27
N SER A 76 -16.30 -21.50 2.53
CA SER A 76 -17.62 -21.28 1.88
C SER A 76 -18.19 -19.90 2.20
N GLU A 77 -18.06 -19.45 3.43
CA GLU A 77 -18.52 -18.13 3.88
C GLU A 77 -17.64 -17.01 3.34
N GLN A 78 -16.32 -17.23 3.31
CA GLN A 78 -15.41 -16.31 2.63
C GLN A 78 -15.76 -16.12 1.15
N LEU A 79 -16.26 -17.17 0.46
CA LEU A 79 -16.66 -17.08 -0.94
C LEU A 79 -17.80 -16.10 -1.17
N GLU A 80 -18.77 -16.03 -0.24
CA GLU A 80 -19.87 -15.07 -0.35
C GLU A 80 -19.36 -13.62 -0.35
N TRP A 81 -18.36 -13.31 0.49
CA TRP A 81 -17.69 -12.01 0.50
C TRP A 81 -16.90 -11.74 -0.78
N ILE A 82 -16.21 -12.75 -1.31
CA ILE A 82 -15.49 -12.69 -2.58
C ILE A 82 -16.46 -12.37 -3.73
N ASP A 83 -17.58 -13.06 -3.80
CA ASP A 83 -18.58 -12.86 -4.86
C ASP A 83 -19.23 -11.46 -4.76
N ASP A 84 -19.47 -10.96 -3.54
CA ASP A 84 -19.94 -9.59 -3.33
C ASP A 84 -18.95 -8.56 -3.87
N VAL A 85 -17.67 -8.69 -3.52
CA VAL A 85 -16.62 -7.80 -4.02
C VAL A 85 -16.52 -7.86 -5.54
N ARG A 86 -16.47 -9.07 -6.13
CA ARG A 86 -16.38 -9.26 -7.59
C ARG A 86 -17.53 -8.60 -8.35
N ASN A 87 -18.75 -8.73 -7.85
CA ASN A 87 -19.94 -8.15 -8.48
C ASN A 87 -19.94 -6.63 -8.54
N ARG A 88 -19.11 -5.98 -7.74
CA ARG A 88 -18.96 -4.51 -7.66
C ARG A 88 -17.72 -3.97 -8.39
N VAL A 89 -16.85 -4.86 -8.90
CA VAL A 89 -15.63 -4.45 -9.61
C VAL A 89 -15.97 -3.91 -10.98
N VAL A 90 -15.42 -2.74 -11.27
CA VAL A 90 -15.46 -2.08 -12.59
C VAL A 90 -14.03 -1.83 -13.03
N THR A 91 -13.61 -2.45 -14.14
CA THR A 91 -12.24 -2.36 -14.66
C THR A 91 -12.14 -1.44 -15.87
N ASN A 92 -11.13 -0.59 -15.93
CA ASN A 92 -10.75 0.16 -17.12
C ASN A 92 -9.75 -0.65 -17.96
N THR A 93 -10.26 -1.52 -18.81
CA THR A 93 -9.42 -2.36 -19.69
C THR A 93 -8.66 -1.58 -20.77
N ASN A 94 -9.03 -0.32 -21.03
CA ASN A 94 -8.42 0.53 -22.05
C ASN A 94 -7.41 1.53 -21.45
N SER A 95 -7.14 1.45 -20.15
CA SER A 95 -6.18 2.35 -19.49
C SER A 95 -4.81 2.33 -20.17
N ASN A 96 -4.19 3.51 -20.23
CA ASN A 96 -2.78 3.65 -20.63
C ASN A 96 -1.81 3.45 -19.46
N SER A 97 -2.31 3.33 -18.25
CA SER A 97 -1.54 3.10 -17.04
C SER A 97 -1.48 1.61 -16.68
N VAL A 98 -0.31 1.16 -16.28
CA VAL A 98 -0.05 -0.20 -15.79
C VAL A 98 0.68 -0.10 -14.45
N VAL A 99 0.27 -0.89 -13.46
CA VAL A 99 1.11 -1.16 -12.30
C VAL A 99 1.69 -2.55 -12.43
N CYS A 100 3.03 -2.63 -12.49
CA CYS A 100 3.78 -3.87 -12.59
C CYS A 100 4.41 -4.23 -11.25
N ILE A 101 4.04 -5.37 -10.69
CA ILE A 101 4.54 -5.87 -9.40
C ILE A 101 5.79 -6.69 -9.66
N LEU A 102 6.93 -6.24 -9.11
CA LEU A 102 8.22 -6.92 -9.16
C LEU A 102 8.45 -7.65 -7.84
N ASP A 103 8.11 -8.95 -7.78
CA ASP A 103 8.07 -9.68 -6.51
C ASP A 103 8.30 -11.19 -6.68
N THR A 104 7.72 -12.02 -5.81
CA THR A 104 7.83 -13.48 -5.77
C THR A 104 6.97 -14.21 -6.81
N GLY A 105 6.26 -13.47 -7.67
CA GLY A 105 5.30 -14.00 -8.65
C GLY A 105 3.85 -13.72 -8.27
N LEU A 106 2.91 -14.38 -8.93
CA LEU A 106 1.48 -14.17 -8.73
C LEU A 106 0.68 -15.46 -8.93
N ASN A 107 -0.24 -15.75 -8.00
CA ASN A 107 -1.25 -16.78 -8.16
C ASN A 107 -2.55 -16.14 -8.67
N ASN A 108 -2.59 -15.83 -9.95
CA ASN A 108 -3.68 -15.11 -10.61
C ASN A 108 -4.98 -15.94 -10.77
N GLY A 109 -4.99 -17.21 -10.42
CA GLY A 109 -6.22 -18.01 -10.30
C GLY A 109 -7.10 -17.66 -9.08
N HIS A 110 -6.66 -16.74 -8.22
CA HIS A 110 -7.49 -16.22 -7.12
C HIS A 110 -8.71 -15.48 -7.67
N PRO A 111 -9.97 -15.74 -7.18
CA PRO A 111 -11.19 -15.17 -7.75
C PRO A 111 -11.22 -13.64 -7.83
N LEU A 112 -10.57 -12.92 -6.89
CA LEU A 112 -10.45 -11.47 -6.93
C LEU A 112 -9.36 -10.96 -7.90
N ILE A 113 -8.57 -11.85 -8.50
CA ILE A 113 -7.44 -11.46 -9.37
C ILE A 113 -7.68 -11.91 -10.81
N THR A 114 -8.30 -13.07 -11.01
CA THR A 114 -8.35 -13.78 -12.28
C THR A 114 -8.93 -12.98 -13.45
N ASP A 115 -9.96 -12.17 -13.18
CA ASP A 115 -10.61 -11.34 -14.20
C ASP A 115 -9.84 -10.03 -14.48
N ILE A 116 -8.87 -9.67 -13.63
CA ILE A 116 -8.10 -8.42 -13.69
C ILE A 116 -6.70 -8.65 -14.26
N VAL A 117 -6.06 -9.77 -13.87
CA VAL A 117 -4.68 -10.10 -14.25
C VAL A 117 -4.66 -11.43 -15.00
N PRO A 118 -4.87 -11.43 -16.33
CA PRO A 118 -4.79 -12.64 -17.14
C PRO A 118 -3.35 -13.17 -17.22
N ASP A 119 -3.19 -14.46 -17.56
CA ASP A 119 -1.88 -15.14 -17.62
C ASP A 119 -0.84 -14.40 -18.47
N ARG A 120 -1.26 -13.76 -19.58
CA ARG A 120 -0.36 -12.96 -20.43
C ARG A 120 0.25 -11.75 -19.74
N ASN A 121 -0.29 -11.32 -18.61
CA ASN A 121 0.23 -10.22 -17.80
C ASN A 121 1.19 -10.72 -16.71
N CYS A 122 1.42 -12.02 -16.60
CA CYS A 122 2.30 -12.65 -15.63
C CYS A 122 3.56 -13.19 -16.33
N ALA A 123 4.72 -12.75 -15.85
CA ALA A 123 6.01 -13.17 -16.42
C ALA A 123 7.02 -13.51 -15.32
N THR A 124 8.20 -13.98 -15.73
CA THR A 124 9.31 -14.28 -14.82
C THR A 124 10.63 -13.99 -15.50
N VAL A 125 11.63 -13.60 -14.73
CA VAL A 125 13.04 -13.45 -15.14
C VAL A 125 13.97 -14.38 -14.37
N VAL A 126 13.40 -15.25 -13.52
CA VAL A 126 14.14 -16.31 -12.83
C VAL A 126 13.82 -17.65 -13.44
N GLY A 127 14.66 -18.66 -13.21
CA GLY A 127 14.54 -19.98 -13.82
C GLY A 127 13.32 -20.83 -13.41
N GLU A 128 12.24 -20.18 -12.94
CA GLU A 128 11.00 -20.78 -12.48
C GLU A 128 9.79 -20.18 -13.20
N GLY A 129 8.60 -20.82 -13.09
CA GLY A 129 7.36 -20.24 -13.59
C GLY A 129 6.95 -18.98 -12.80
N SER A 130 6.00 -18.20 -13.34
CA SER A 130 5.51 -16.94 -12.76
C SER A 130 4.67 -17.11 -11.49
N ALA A 131 4.28 -18.36 -11.14
CA ALA A 131 3.48 -18.65 -9.97
C ALA A 131 4.19 -18.24 -8.66
N ASP A 132 3.42 -17.69 -7.73
CA ASP A 132 3.90 -17.29 -6.41
C ASP A 132 3.92 -18.47 -5.44
N ARG A 133 5.10 -18.93 -5.05
CA ARG A 133 5.28 -19.97 -4.05
C ARG A 133 5.51 -19.41 -2.64
N ASN A 134 5.87 -18.15 -2.53
CA ASN A 134 6.11 -17.46 -1.26
C ASN A 134 4.80 -16.92 -0.67
N GLY A 135 4.01 -16.17 -1.45
CA GLY A 135 2.76 -15.51 -1.08
C GLY A 135 2.84 -14.00 -1.11
N HIS A 136 4.04 -13.44 -0.97
CA HIS A 136 4.22 -11.99 -0.86
C HIS A 136 3.75 -11.27 -2.13
N GLY A 137 4.09 -11.73 -3.33
CA GLY A 137 3.64 -11.11 -4.57
C GLY A 137 2.12 -11.16 -4.76
N THR A 138 1.46 -12.24 -4.31
CA THR A 138 -0.01 -12.36 -4.34
C THR A 138 -0.67 -11.39 -3.35
N ASN A 139 -0.11 -11.26 -2.14
CA ASN A 139 -0.56 -10.27 -1.17
C ASN A 139 -0.40 -8.84 -1.70
N MET A 140 0.76 -8.52 -2.28
CA MET A 140 1.03 -7.22 -2.92
C MET A 140 0.04 -6.90 -4.04
N CYS A 141 -0.32 -7.91 -4.85
CA CYS A 141 -1.30 -7.74 -5.91
C CYS A 141 -2.68 -7.36 -5.37
N GLY A 142 -3.15 -8.03 -4.32
CA GLY A 142 -4.41 -7.71 -3.65
C GLY A 142 -4.46 -6.26 -3.19
N ILE A 143 -3.42 -5.78 -2.49
CA ILE A 143 -3.32 -4.37 -2.06
C ILE A 143 -3.24 -3.41 -3.25
N THR A 144 -2.49 -3.75 -4.29
CA THR A 144 -2.37 -2.89 -5.49
C THR A 144 -3.71 -2.72 -6.20
N ILE A 145 -4.53 -3.77 -6.27
CA ILE A 145 -5.85 -3.74 -6.92
C ILE A 145 -6.88 -3.04 -6.02
N TYR A 146 -6.99 -3.45 -4.77
CA TYR A 146 -8.12 -3.12 -3.90
C TYR A 146 -7.82 -2.10 -2.80
N GLY A 147 -6.54 -1.88 -2.48
CA GLY A 147 -6.16 -1.29 -1.20
C GLY A 147 -6.37 -2.30 -0.07
N ASP A 148 -6.71 -1.85 1.11
CA ASP A 148 -7.16 -2.73 2.17
C ASP A 148 -8.55 -3.30 1.83
N LEU A 149 -8.63 -4.61 1.62
CA LEU A 149 -9.88 -5.31 1.27
C LEU A 149 -10.98 -5.16 2.34
N SER A 150 -10.59 -4.94 3.58
CA SER A 150 -11.56 -4.67 4.65
C SER A 150 -12.44 -3.46 4.36
N HIS A 151 -11.89 -2.42 3.73
CA HIS A 151 -12.64 -1.25 3.30
C HIS A 151 -13.59 -1.56 2.14
N CYS A 152 -13.17 -2.40 1.20
CA CYS A 152 -14.03 -2.83 0.09
C CYS A 152 -15.22 -3.66 0.58
N ILE A 153 -14.98 -4.52 1.57
CA ILE A 153 -16.01 -5.40 2.16
C ILE A 153 -16.96 -4.61 3.07
N ALA A 154 -16.46 -3.60 3.78
CA ALA A 154 -17.23 -2.79 4.72
C ALA A 154 -18.23 -1.82 4.08
N ASN A 155 -18.27 -1.70 2.74
CA ASN A 155 -19.20 -0.81 2.04
C ASN A 155 -19.73 -1.46 0.75
N ASN A 156 -20.74 -0.84 0.13
CA ASN A 156 -21.40 -1.33 -1.08
C ASN A 156 -21.07 -0.51 -2.33
N ASN A 157 -20.06 0.36 -2.27
CA ASN A 157 -19.70 1.20 -3.39
C ASN A 157 -19.10 0.38 -4.55
N PRO A 158 -19.26 0.81 -5.81
CA PRO A 158 -18.49 0.27 -6.92
C PRO A 158 -16.99 0.35 -6.64
N ILE A 159 -16.26 -0.69 -7.00
CA ILE A 159 -14.81 -0.79 -6.83
C ILE A 159 -14.19 -0.51 -8.19
N ILE A 160 -13.67 0.70 -8.37
CA ILE A 160 -13.10 1.13 -9.64
C ILE A 160 -11.61 0.75 -9.69
N ILE A 161 -11.22 0.06 -10.75
CA ILE A 161 -9.84 -0.28 -11.05
C ILE A 161 -9.43 0.50 -12.30
N ASP A 162 -8.72 1.59 -12.08
CA ASP A 162 -8.42 2.60 -13.10
C ASP A 162 -7.29 2.17 -14.05
N ASN A 163 -6.43 1.24 -13.61
CA ASN A 163 -5.22 0.86 -14.34
C ASN A 163 -5.12 -0.66 -14.57
N LEU A 164 -4.31 -1.04 -15.54
CA LEU A 164 -3.96 -2.44 -15.77
C LEU A 164 -2.96 -2.92 -14.71
N ILE A 165 -2.99 -4.22 -14.43
CA ILE A 165 -2.08 -4.87 -13.46
C ILE A 165 -1.25 -5.93 -14.16
N SER A 166 0.02 -6.03 -13.77
CA SER A 166 0.99 -7.01 -14.23
C SER A 166 1.86 -7.51 -13.09
N SER A 167 2.44 -8.67 -13.25
CA SER A 167 3.43 -9.21 -12.31
C SER A 167 4.61 -9.81 -13.05
N VAL A 168 5.82 -9.44 -12.64
CA VAL A 168 7.05 -10.10 -13.10
C VAL A 168 7.77 -10.68 -11.90
N LYS A 169 7.89 -12.01 -11.87
CA LYS A 169 8.62 -12.70 -10.81
C LYS A 169 10.11 -12.40 -10.90
N LEU A 170 10.60 -11.73 -9.85
CA LEU A 170 11.99 -11.32 -9.70
C LEU A 170 12.74 -12.17 -8.66
N LEU A 171 12.03 -12.75 -7.68
CA LEU A 171 12.59 -13.59 -6.64
C LEU A 171 12.24 -15.06 -6.86
N PRO A 172 13.22 -15.99 -6.93
CA PRO A 172 12.97 -17.42 -6.92
C PRO A 172 12.41 -17.87 -5.56
N HIS A 173 11.90 -19.11 -5.51
CA HIS A 173 11.26 -19.63 -4.30
C HIS A 173 12.18 -19.62 -3.05
N ASN A 174 13.46 -19.86 -3.23
CA ASN A 174 14.46 -19.84 -2.16
C ASN A 174 15.01 -18.44 -1.85
N ASN A 175 14.55 -17.39 -2.55
CA ASN A 175 15.05 -16.01 -2.46
C ASN A 175 16.58 -15.87 -2.69
N ASP A 176 17.16 -16.81 -3.43
CA ASP A 176 18.62 -16.93 -3.62
C ASP A 176 19.06 -16.34 -4.97
N ASN A 177 18.95 -15.02 -5.10
CA ASN A 177 19.55 -14.31 -6.23
C ASN A 177 20.90 -13.74 -5.81
N PRO A 178 21.99 -14.03 -6.55
CA PRO A 178 23.30 -13.41 -6.29
C PRO A 178 23.21 -11.88 -6.33
N LYS A 179 23.87 -11.20 -5.38
CA LYS A 179 23.83 -9.74 -5.26
C LYS A 179 24.22 -9.01 -6.53
N GLU A 180 25.20 -9.56 -7.25
CA GLU A 180 25.72 -9.02 -8.49
C GLU A 180 24.69 -9.00 -9.62
N SER A 181 23.65 -9.84 -9.51
CA SER A 181 22.60 -9.97 -10.52
C SER A 181 21.36 -9.10 -10.25
N TRP A 182 21.21 -8.48 -9.09
CA TRP A 182 19.97 -7.76 -8.74
C TRP A 182 19.62 -6.64 -9.71
N GLY A 183 20.58 -5.79 -10.06
CA GLY A 183 20.40 -4.74 -11.07
C GLY A 183 20.00 -5.31 -12.43
N TYR A 184 20.75 -6.32 -12.89
CA TYR A 184 20.48 -7.00 -14.15
C TYR A 184 19.10 -7.66 -14.21
N LEU A 185 18.70 -8.39 -13.17
CA LEU A 185 17.37 -9.01 -13.09
C LEU A 185 16.26 -7.95 -13.10
N THR A 186 16.49 -6.81 -12.44
CA THR A 186 15.57 -5.68 -12.51
C THR A 186 15.43 -5.15 -13.94
N GLU A 187 16.52 -4.93 -14.66
CA GLU A 187 16.52 -4.51 -16.08
C GLU A 187 15.79 -5.52 -16.97
N GLN A 188 16.01 -6.81 -16.75
CA GLN A 188 15.31 -7.87 -17.49
C GLN A 188 13.79 -7.84 -17.23
N ALA A 189 13.38 -7.63 -15.97
CA ALA A 189 11.96 -7.54 -15.60
C ALA A 189 11.27 -6.33 -16.28
N ILE A 190 11.97 -5.19 -16.36
CA ILE A 190 11.48 -4.02 -17.09
C ILE A 190 11.34 -4.32 -18.59
N SER A 191 12.36 -4.92 -19.17
CA SER A 191 12.35 -5.28 -20.60
C SER A 191 11.18 -6.24 -20.94
N VAL A 192 10.91 -7.21 -20.07
CA VAL A 192 9.79 -8.13 -20.23
C VAL A 192 8.45 -7.40 -20.12
N SER A 193 8.31 -6.50 -19.14
CA SER A 193 7.06 -5.73 -18.99
C SER A 193 6.81 -4.77 -20.16
N ASP A 194 7.86 -4.16 -20.73
CA ASP A 194 7.75 -3.30 -21.91
C ASP A 194 7.31 -4.09 -23.17
N VAL A 195 7.68 -5.37 -23.25
CA VAL A 195 7.19 -6.27 -24.33
C VAL A 195 5.70 -6.60 -24.14
N ILE A 196 5.27 -6.83 -22.88
CA ILE A 196 3.86 -7.14 -22.57
C ILE A 196 2.97 -5.90 -22.79
N PHE A 197 3.46 -4.72 -22.43
CA PHE A 197 2.71 -3.46 -22.45
C PHE A 197 3.44 -2.38 -23.28
N PRO A 198 3.57 -2.58 -24.60
CA PRO A 198 4.27 -1.60 -25.43
C PRO A 198 3.54 -0.25 -25.39
N ARG A 199 4.29 0.83 -25.22
CA ARG A 199 3.80 2.22 -25.19
C ARG A 199 2.84 2.56 -24.05
N LYS A 200 2.78 1.77 -23.00
CA LYS A 200 2.01 2.09 -21.79
C LYS A 200 2.88 2.82 -20.77
N ASN A 201 2.26 3.63 -19.93
CA ASN A 201 2.90 4.22 -18.76
C ASN A 201 2.94 3.18 -17.63
N ILE A 202 4.13 2.71 -17.28
CA ILE A 202 4.28 1.65 -16.30
C ILE A 202 4.86 2.21 -15.01
N CYS A 203 4.13 1.99 -13.90
CA CYS A 203 4.62 2.18 -12.55
C CYS A 203 5.08 0.83 -11.98
N TYR A 204 6.31 0.74 -11.53
CA TYR A 204 6.87 -0.47 -10.94
C TYR A 204 6.71 -0.45 -9.42
N CYS A 205 5.99 -1.45 -8.90
CA CYS A 205 5.83 -1.73 -7.48
C CYS A 205 6.93 -2.69 -7.03
N MET A 206 7.90 -2.21 -6.27
CA MET A 206 9.05 -2.99 -5.85
C MET A 206 9.18 -2.99 -4.33
N ALA A 207 8.67 -4.04 -3.69
CA ALA A 207 8.76 -4.23 -2.24
C ALA A 207 9.88 -5.18 -1.81
N ILE A 208 10.85 -5.39 -2.69
CA ILE A 208 12.04 -6.22 -2.48
C ILE A 208 13.19 -5.31 -2.08
N THR A 209 13.81 -5.60 -0.94
CA THR A 209 14.95 -4.83 -0.41
C THR A 209 15.99 -5.74 0.23
N ALA A 210 17.21 -5.22 0.42
CA ALA A 210 18.31 -5.92 1.04
C ALA A 210 19.10 -5.03 2.02
N GLU A 211 19.74 -5.63 3.03
CA GLU A 211 20.52 -4.93 4.09
C GLU A 211 21.82 -4.28 3.60
N ASP A 212 22.11 -4.32 2.31
CA ASP A 212 23.39 -3.93 1.72
C ASP A 212 23.43 -2.45 1.31
N CYS A 213 23.13 -1.54 2.25
CA CYS A 213 23.15 -0.09 2.01
C CYS A 213 24.00 0.63 3.04
N GLU A 214 25.19 1.10 2.65
CA GLU A 214 26.03 1.92 3.52
C GLU A 214 25.59 3.40 3.52
N HIS A 215 24.80 3.81 4.52
CA HIS A 215 24.50 5.23 4.79
C HIS A 215 24.03 6.05 3.57
N GLY A 216 23.23 5.44 2.68
CA GLY A 216 22.69 6.08 1.48
C GLY A 216 23.68 6.19 0.30
N LYS A 217 24.79 5.49 0.34
CA LYS A 217 25.69 5.40 -0.82
C LYS A 217 25.03 4.67 -1.98
N PRO A 218 25.24 5.11 -3.23
CA PRO A 218 24.78 4.38 -4.40
C PRO A 218 25.34 2.96 -4.44
N SER A 219 24.51 2.01 -4.87
CA SER A 219 24.89 0.64 -5.21
C SER A 219 24.71 0.40 -6.71
N SER A 220 25.23 -0.72 -7.22
CA SER A 220 24.96 -1.12 -8.61
C SER A 220 23.46 -1.28 -8.87
N TRP A 221 22.71 -1.78 -7.89
CA TRP A 221 21.25 -1.95 -8.01
C TRP A 221 20.50 -0.62 -8.01
N SER A 222 20.80 0.29 -7.07
CA SER A 222 20.20 1.63 -7.08
C SER A 222 20.57 2.42 -8.34
N GLY A 223 21.81 2.27 -8.83
CA GLY A 223 22.26 2.89 -10.08
C GLY A 223 21.52 2.34 -11.32
N ALA A 224 21.22 1.03 -11.36
CA ALA A 224 20.37 0.45 -12.40
C ALA A 224 18.97 1.07 -12.39
N ILE A 225 18.33 1.18 -11.21
CA ILE A 225 17.01 1.85 -11.07
C ILE A 225 17.08 3.30 -11.54
N ASP A 226 18.12 4.05 -11.17
CA ASP A 226 18.28 5.45 -11.59
C ASP A 226 18.43 5.57 -13.11
N THR A 227 19.20 4.68 -13.72
CA THR A 227 19.39 4.63 -15.18
C THR A 227 18.08 4.32 -15.91
N ILE A 228 17.33 3.32 -15.43
CA ILE A 228 16.03 2.93 -16.01
C ILE A 228 14.99 4.05 -15.81
N SER A 229 14.94 4.65 -14.64
CA SER A 229 13.99 5.73 -14.33
C SER A 229 14.23 6.95 -15.21
N TYR A 230 15.49 7.29 -15.50
CA TYR A 230 15.83 8.41 -16.38
C TYR A 230 15.67 8.06 -17.86
N ASN A 231 16.00 6.82 -18.26
CA ASN A 231 15.93 6.31 -19.64
C ASN A 231 16.44 7.28 -20.72
N GLY A 232 17.54 7.97 -20.44
CA GLY A 232 18.10 8.97 -21.37
C GLY A 232 17.24 10.23 -21.57
N GLY A 233 16.25 10.44 -20.73
CA GLY A 233 15.28 11.54 -20.84
C GLY A 233 14.09 11.23 -21.76
N ASP A 234 13.98 9.99 -22.25
CA ASP A 234 12.90 9.54 -23.13
C ASP A 234 12.08 8.44 -22.42
N ASN A 235 10.78 8.72 -22.19
CA ASN A 235 9.86 7.79 -21.52
C ASN A 235 10.39 7.22 -20.19
N GLY A 236 10.78 8.08 -19.27
CA GLY A 236 11.22 7.70 -17.92
C GLY A 236 10.24 6.75 -17.22
N LYS A 237 10.76 5.87 -16.38
CA LYS A 237 9.97 4.87 -15.65
C LYS A 237 9.75 5.31 -14.21
N LEU A 238 8.54 5.06 -13.69
CA LEU A 238 8.19 5.37 -12.31
C LEU A 238 8.38 4.14 -11.42
N PHE A 239 9.18 4.28 -10.37
CA PHE A 239 9.38 3.22 -9.36
C PHE A 239 8.87 3.65 -8.00
N MET A 240 8.04 2.81 -7.39
CA MET A 240 7.70 2.85 -5.98
C MET A 240 8.51 1.77 -5.28
N VAL A 241 9.42 2.15 -4.40
CA VAL A 241 10.36 1.24 -3.75
C VAL A 241 10.16 1.27 -2.24
N SER A 242 10.06 0.10 -1.62
CA SER A 242 9.94 -0.05 -0.17
C SER A 242 11.16 0.51 0.56
N ALA A 243 10.96 1.24 1.65
CA ALA A 243 12.05 1.73 2.50
C ALA A 243 12.80 0.60 3.23
N GLY A 244 12.20 -0.58 3.30
CA GLY A 244 12.68 -1.71 4.10
C GLY A 244 12.06 -1.73 5.49
N ASN A 245 12.18 -2.88 6.17
CA ASN A 245 11.44 -3.18 7.38
C ASN A 245 12.34 -3.32 8.62
N ILE A 246 11.81 -2.86 9.75
CA ILE A 246 12.26 -3.24 11.09
C ILE A 246 11.42 -4.45 11.48
N SER A 247 12.06 -5.54 11.89
CA SER A 247 11.37 -6.80 12.16
C SER A 247 11.93 -7.46 13.40
N ASP A 248 11.05 -7.97 14.25
CA ASP A 248 11.43 -8.74 15.45
C ASP A 248 11.44 -10.28 15.21
N VAL A 249 11.38 -10.72 13.96
CA VAL A 249 11.27 -12.15 13.62
C VAL A 249 12.33 -13.02 14.32
N ASN A 250 13.50 -12.45 14.63
CA ASN A 250 14.59 -13.15 15.32
C ASN A 250 15.02 -12.45 16.63
N GLY A 251 14.21 -11.57 17.19
CA GLY A 251 14.55 -10.79 18.40
C GLY A 251 15.64 -9.73 18.19
N GLN A 252 16.08 -9.49 16.94
CA GLN A 252 17.19 -8.57 16.66
C GLN A 252 16.81 -7.10 16.77
N ASP A 253 15.55 -6.76 16.54
CA ASP A 253 15.04 -5.39 16.54
C ASP A 253 14.18 -5.04 17.76
N ARG A 254 14.16 -5.91 18.77
CA ARG A 254 13.36 -5.73 19.98
C ARG A 254 13.62 -4.38 20.65
N ASP A 255 14.89 -4.09 20.95
CA ASP A 255 15.29 -2.84 21.62
C ASP A 255 14.95 -1.61 20.78
N ILE A 256 14.93 -1.75 19.46
CA ILE A 256 14.58 -0.69 18.51
C ILE A 256 13.08 -0.39 18.62
N ILE A 257 12.25 -1.43 18.61
CA ILE A 257 10.79 -1.30 18.68
C ILE A 257 10.38 -0.77 20.07
N GLU A 258 11.04 -1.21 21.13
CA GLU A 258 10.80 -0.70 22.51
C GLU A 258 11.14 0.78 22.66
N GLN A 259 12.03 1.33 21.83
CA GLN A 259 12.41 2.75 21.80
C GLN A 259 11.63 3.57 20.77
N TYR A 260 10.55 3.03 20.23
CA TYR A 260 9.70 3.73 19.26
C TYR A 260 9.28 5.14 19.77
N PRO A 261 9.19 6.20 18.94
CA PRO A 261 9.55 6.22 17.48
C PRO A 261 11.02 6.49 17.22
N THR A 262 11.80 6.86 18.24
CA THR A 262 13.22 7.24 18.06
C THR A 262 14.05 6.03 17.62
N GLY A 263 13.71 4.84 18.08
CA GLY A 263 14.37 3.59 17.71
C GLY A 263 14.42 3.35 16.20
N ASN A 264 13.40 3.76 15.45
CA ASN A 264 13.37 3.63 14.00
C ASN A 264 14.60 4.26 13.32
N SER A 265 15.24 5.27 13.96
CA SER A 265 16.47 5.89 13.46
C SER A 265 17.65 4.92 13.33
N LEU A 266 17.66 3.85 14.11
CA LEU A 266 18.78 2.90 14.16
C LEU A 266 18.80 1.93 12.98
N ARG A 267 17.75 1.91 12.18
CA ARG A 267 17.64 1.09 10.96
C ARG A 267 17.57 1.98 9.72
N PRO A 268 18.68 2.09 8.98
CA PRO A 268 18.70 2.87 7.75
C PRO A 268 17.88 2.19 6.64
N ILE A 269 17.39 3.01 5.72
CA ILE A 269 16.73 2.56 4.49
C ILE A 269 17.57 1.52 3.77
N GLN A 270 16.93 0.48 3.27
CA GLN A 270 17.54 -0.65 2.59
C GLN A 270 17.80 -0.40 1.10
N ASN A 271 18.78 -1.12 0.55
CA ASN A 271 19.05 -1.19 -0.88
C ASN A 271 17.87 -1.85 -1.62
N PRO A 272 17.36 -1.31 -2.75
CA PRO A 272 17.88 -0.19 -3.56
C PRO A 272 17.16 1.14 -3.34
N ALA A 273 16.44 1.30 -2.24
CA ALA A 273 15.58 2.46 -1.99
C ALA A 273 16.36 3.79 -1.81
N GLN A 274 17.69 3.76 -1.78
CA GLN A 274 18.54 4.96 -1.86
C GLN A 274 18.68 5.53 -3.29
N ALA A 275 18.05 4.92 -4.29
CA ALA A 275 18.04 5.45 -5.66
C ALA A 275 17.45 6.87 -5.72
N TRP A 276 18.00 7.72 -6.60
CA TRP A 276 17.62 9.14 -6.70
C TRP A 276 16.27 9.34 -7.39
N ASN A 277 16.00 8.54 -8.41
CA ASN A 277 14.87 8.74 -9.30
C ASN A 277 13.62 7.91 -8.92
N CYS A 278 13.72 7.01 -7.93
CA CYS A 278 12.56 6.31 -7.39
C CYS A 278 11.82 7.13 -6.33
N VAL A 279 10.59 6.77 -6.05
CA VAL A 279 9.87 7.17 -4.83
C VAL A 279 10.05 6.08 -3.78
N THR A 280 10.78 6.41 -2.73
CA THR A 280 10.94 5.51 -1.57
C THR A 280 9.75 5.67 -0.63
N VAL A 281 9.09 4.58 -0.35
CA VAL A 281 7.86 4.55 0.43
C VAL A 281 8.14 4.04 1.84
N GLY A 282 7.94 4.91 2.82
CA GLY A 282 7.90 4.55 4.25
C GLY A 282 6.49 4.18 4.69
N ALA A 283 6.37 3.73 5.92
CA ALA A 283 5.10 3.32 6.50
C ALA A 283 4.68 4.21 7.67
N TYR A 284 3.41 4.60 7.70
CA TYR A 284 2.72 5.13 8.85
C TYR A 284 1.55 4.21 9.20
N THR A 285 0.82 4.47 10.28
CA THR A 285 -0.34 3.66 10.62
C THR A 285 -1.49 4.45 11.24
N THR A 286 -2.69 4.05 10.88
CA THR A 286 -3.94 4.44 11.55
C THR A 286 -4.59 3.27 12.31
N LEU A 287 -4.02 2.07 12.16
CA LEU A 287 -4.54 0.83 12.71
C LEU A 287 -4.18 0.70 14.20
N ILE A 288 -5.15 0.84 15.06
CA ILE A 288 -5.00 0.77 16.52
C ILE A 288 -5.78 -0.37 17.17
N ALA A 289 -6.66 -1.06 16.45
CA ALA A 289 -7.39 -2.29 16.86
C ALA A 289 -7.85 -2.27 18.34
N ASN A 290 -8.50 -1.18 18.77
CA ASN A 290 -8.81 -0.93 20.18
C ASN A 290 -9.70 -1.98 20.85
N ASN A 291 -10.45 -2.75 20.06
CA ASN A 291 -11.45 -3.71 20.54
C ASN A 291 -11.06 -5.17 20.25
N SER A 292 -9.83 -5.46 19.79
CA SER A 292 -9.40 -6.84 19.57
C SER A 292 -9.28 -7.60 20.90
N PRO A 293 -10.02 -8.69 21.10
CA PRO A 293 -9.88 -9.54 22.29
C PRO A 293 -8.48 -10.14 22.43
N LYS A 294 -7.81 -10.44 21.31
CA LYS A 294 -6.46 -10.98 21.27
C LYS A 294 -5.41 -10.00 21.80
N LEU A 295 -5.71 -8.70 21.73
CA LEU A 295 -4.81 -7.63 22.16
C LEU A 295 -5.16 -7.08 23.57
N GLN A 296 -5.94 -7.82 24.34
CA GLN A 296 -6.22 -7.44 25.71
C GLN A 296 -4.93 -7.47 26.54
N GLY A 297 -4.61 -6.37 27.19
CA GLY A 297 -3.36 -6.19 27.96
C GLY A 297 -2.13 -5.84 27.12
N TYR A 298 -2.29 -5.68 25.78
CA TYR A 298 -1.25 -5.14 24.92
C TYR A 298 -1.44 -3.64 24.67
N GLU A 299 -0.34 -2.89 24.71
CA GLU A 299 -0.28 -1.50 24.25
C GLU A 299 0.04 -1.44 22.76
N ARG A 300 -0.48 -0.44 22.05
CA ARG A 300 -0.11 -0.21 20.64
C ARG A 300 1.22 0.51 20.60
N VAL A 301 2.15 0.02 19.77
CA VAL A 301 3.47 0.63 19.63
C VAL A 301 3.34 2.01 18.99
N ALA A 302 2.62 2.13 17.89
CA ALA A 302 2.36 3.43 17.27
C ALA A 302 0.96 3.96 17.60
N PRO A 303 0.83 5.26 17.93
CA PRO A 303 -0.46 5.92 17.96
C PRO A 303 -1.01 6.10 16.54
N SER A 304 -2.33 6.28 16.42
CA SER A 304 -2.97 6.54 15.12
C SER A 304 -2.39 7.78 14.45
N GLY A 305 -1.98 7.66 13.21
CA GLY A 305 -1.32 8.71 12.43
C GLY A 305 0.18 8.81 12.66
N GLY A 306 0.78 8.02 13.55
CA GLY A 306 2.22 7.98 13.78
C GLY A 306 2.97 7.17 12.72
N ILE A 307 4.29 7.27 12.69
CA ILE A 307 5.08 6.39 11.82
C ILE A 307 4.87 4.93 12.24
N SER A 308 4.85 4.01 11.29
CA SER A 308 4.74 2.59 11.61
C SER A 308 6.01 2.09 12.31
N PRO A 309 5.90 1.17 13.29
CA PRO A 309 7.06 0.55 13.92
C PRO A 309 7.98 -0.16 12.92
N PHE A 310 7.44 -0.56 11.78
CA PHE A 310 8.17 -1.23 10.71
C PHE A 310 9.01 -0.31 9.84
N SER A 311 8.74 1.02 9.83
CA SER A 311 9.33 1.94 8.85
C SER A 311 10.80 2.24 9.14
N ARG A 312 11.65 2.07 8.15
CA ARG A 312 13.06 2.50 8.19
C ARG A 312 13.20 3.96 7.80
N THR A 313 14.36 4.57 8.13
CA THR A 313 14.59 6.01 7.99
C THR A 313 15.95 6.32 7.37
N SER A 314 16.15 7.55 6.88
CA SER A 314 17.47 8.04 6.44
C SER A 314 18.17 8.89 7.51
N SER A 315 17.77 8.81 8.76
CA SER A 315 18.27 9.67 9.85
C SER A 315 19.78 9.52 10.11
N LEU A 316 20.34 8.33 9.88
CA LEU A 316 21.77 8.06 10.02
C LEU A 316 22.61 8.39 8.78
N TRP A 317 21.97 8.82 7.69
CA TRP A 317 22.71 9.18 6.49
C TRP A 317 23.43 10.50 6.64
N LYS A 318 24.46 10.73 5.83
CA LYS A 318 25.18 12.00 5.80
C LYS A 318 24.21 13.14 5.43
N LYS A 319 24.47 14.35 5.94
CA LYS A 319 23.67 15.54 5.62
C LYS A 319 23.58 15.85 4.12
N THR A 320 24.59 15.46 3.34
CA THR A 320 24.64 15.63 1.89
C THR A 320 23.91 14.52 1.12
N ALA A 321 23.48 13.47 1.79
CA ALA A 321 22.71 12.39 1.17
C ALA A 321 21.23 12.81 0.99
N LEU A 322 20.55 12.10 0.12
CA LEU A 322 19.11 12.26 -0.12
C LEU A 322 18.29 12.18 1.17
N ILE A 323 17.16 12.82 1.15
CA ILE A 323 16.11 12.65 2.16
C ILE A 323 15.22 11.50 1.69
N LYS A 324 15.17 10.45 2.46
CA LYS A 324 14.32 9.27 2.25
C LYS A 324 13.68 8.86 3.59
N PRO A 325 12.47 8.27 3.58
CA PRO A 325 11.59 8.06 2.43
C PRO A 325 11.06 9.38 1.87
N GLU A 326 10.49 9.39 0.65
CA GLU A 326 9.81 10.58 0.15
C GLU A 326 8.40 10.70 0.72
N VAL A 327 7.64 9.60 0.80
CA VAL A 327 6.23 9.59 1.22
C VAL A 327 5.92 8.42 2.14
N MET A 328 4.80 8.53 2.86
CA MET A 328 4.33 7.53 3.80
C MET A 328 2.96 7.02 3.36
N PHE A 329 2.76 5.70 3.44
CA PHE A 329 1.46 5.05 3.26
C PHE A 329 1.17 4.12 4.43
N GLU A 330 -0.08 3.65 4.58
CA GLU A 330 -0.45 2.72 5.65
C GLU A 330 0.38 1.42 5.54
N GLY A 331 1.03 1.03 6.63
CA GLY A 331 1.84 -0.19 6.70
C GLY A 331 1.57 -1.03 7.94
N GLY A 332 0.50 -0.74 8.65
CA GLY A 332 0.15 -1.51 9.84
C GLY A 332 0.95 -1.12 11.09
N ASN A 333 0.62 -1.81 12.18
CA ASN A 333 1.11 -1.54 13.52
C ASN A 333 1.56 -2.81 14.23
N LEU A 334 2.18 -2.64 15.39
CA LEU A 334 2.47 -3.67 16.37
C LEU A 334 1.78 -3.36 17.70
N ALA A 335 1.54 -4.40 18.47
CA ALA A 335 1.18 -4.31 19.87
C ALA A 335 2.29 -4.89 20.73
N ILE A 336 2.54 -4.30 21.90
CA ILE A 336 3.56 -4.72 22.84
C ILE A 336 2.97 -5.05 24.20
N ARG A 337 3.46 -6.14 24.82
CA ARG A 337 3.18 -6.52 26.19
C ARG A 337 4.48 -6.89 26.88
N LYS A 338 5.01 -5.97 27.68
CA LYS A 338 6.36 -6.05 28.26
C LYS A 338 6.58 -7.21 29.23
N ASP A 339 5.52 -7.68 29.87
CA ASP A 339 5.54 -8.79 30.83
C ASP A 339 5.37 -10.17 30.19
N ALA A 340 5.17 -10.25 28.86
CA ALA A 340 4.96 -11.51 28.15
C ALA A 340 6.28 -12.11 27.66
N GLN A 341 6.30 -13.46 27.55
CA GLN A 341 7.41 -14.20 26.95
C GLN A 341 7.62 -13.81 25.47
N PHE A 342 6.50 -13.55 24.76
CA PHE A 342 6.47 -13.01 23.39
C PHE A 342 5.88 -11.60 23.46
N PRO A 343 6.71 -10.56 23.58
CA PRO A 343 6.24 -9.23 23.90
C PRO A 343 5.52 -8.53 22.75
N PHE A 344 5.75 -8.94 21.49
CA PHE A 344 5.16 -8.30 20.32
C PHE A 344 4.05 -9.14 19.70
N SER A 345 3.03 -8.48 19.19
CA SER A 345 1.95 -9.08 18.40
C SER A 345 1.66 -8.21 17.18
N ALA A 346 1.75 -8.82 16.00
CA ALA A 346 1.22 -8.29 14.75
C ALA A 346 -0.15 -8.93 14.52
N ASP A 347 -1.13 -8.60 15.35
CA ASP A 347 -2.50 -9.08 15.23
C ASP A 347 -3.09 -8.71 13.85
N GLU A 348 -3.96 -9.53 13.32
CA GLU A 348 -4.54 -9.34 12.00
C GLU A 348 -5.29 -7.99 11.86
N GLU A 349 -5.84 -7.48 12.97
CA GLU A 349 -6.50 -6.17 12.98
C GLU A 349 -5.53 -4.97 12.97
N LEU A 350 -4.23 -5.23 13.11
CA LEU A 350 -3.16 -4.25 12.96
C LEU A 350 -2.49 -4.31 11.59
N GLN A 351 -3.03 -5.08 10.65
CA GLN A 351 -2.51 -5.33 9.32
C GLN A 351 -3.59 -5.04 8.26
N LEU A 352 -3.19 -4.98 7.00
CA LEU A 352 -4.11 -4.78 5.88
C LEU A 352 -4.58 -6.11 5.34
N LEU A 353 -5.88 -6.25 5.11
CA LEU A 353 -6.48 -7.44 4.52
C LEU A 353 -6.20 -7.49 3.01
N THR A 354 -5.81 -8.66 2.53
CA THR A 354 -5.43 -8.87 1.14
C THR A 354 -5.78 -10.28 0.63
N THR A 355 -5.36 -10.60 -0.59
CA THR A 355 -5.58 -11.90 -1.26
C THR A 355 -4.53 -12.92 -0.85
N ASN A 356 -4.94 -14.17 -0.63
CA ASN A 356 -4.08 -15.29 -0.24
C ASN A 356 -3.58 -16.09 -1.45
N LYS A 357 -2.29 -16.43 -1.47
CA LYS A 357 -1.75 -17.34 -2.50
C LYS A 357 -2.42 -18.72 -2.50
N ASN A 358 -2.79 -19.21 -1.33
CA ASN A 358 -3.45 -20.50 -1.13
C ASN A 358 -4.98 -20.37 -1.14
N TYR A 359 -5.52 -19.66 -2.13
CA TYR A 359 -6.96 -19.42 -2.26
C TYR A 359 -7.82 -20.69 -2.34
N GLN A 360 -7.20 -21.85 -2.52
CA GLN A 360 -7.88 -23.15 -2.42
C GLN A 360 -8.20 -23.53 -0.97
N VAL A 361 -7.50 -22.94 0.01
CA VAL A 361 -7.70 -23.15 1.45
C VAL A 361 -8.44 -21.96 2.05
N ASN A 362 -7.88 -20.76 1.92
CA ASN A 362 -8.45 -19.49 2.39
C ASN A 362 -8.29 -18.42 1.31
N TYR A 363 -9.30 -17.59 1.10
CA TYR A 363 -9.22 -16.50 0.12
C TYR A 363 -8.47 -15.26 0.65
N PHE A 364 -8.52 -15.03 1.95
CA PHE A 364 -7.95 -13.84 2.57
C PHE A 364 -6.64 -14.13 3.28
N ASP A 365 -5.80 -13.13 3.33
CA ASP A 365 -4.56 -13.06 4.07
C ASP A 365 -4.36 -11.63 4.57
N VAL A 366 -3.31 -11.37 5.34
CA VAL A 366 -2.94 -10.02 5.78
C VAL A 366 -1.50 -9.70 5.41
N ILE A 367 -1.24 -8.41 5.22
CA ILE A 367 0.09 -7.88 4.94
C ILE A 367 0.32 -6.59 5.72
N ASN A 368 1.56 -6.32 6.06
CA ASN A 368 1.98 -5.13 6.78
C ASN A 368 3.29 -4.54 6.25
N ALA A 369 3.86 -3.65 7.02
CA ALA A 369 5.16 -3.03 6.84
C ALA A 369 5.25 -2.17 5.57
N THR A 370 6.46 -1.84 5.15
CA THR A 370 6.68 -0.97 4.00
C THR A 370 6.32 -1.63 2.67
N SER A 371 6.14 -2.95 2.64
CA SER A 371 5.59 -3.67 1.49
C SER A 371 4.15 -3.27 1.20
N ALA A 372 3.27 -3.34 2.21
CA ALA A 372 1.88 -2.90 2.09
C ALA A 372 1.80 -1.41 1.69
N ALA A 373 2.59 -0.56 2.33
CA ALA A 373 2.70 0.86 2.00
C ALA A 373 3.11 1.09 0.53
N THR A 374 4.07 0.30 0.00
CA THR A 374 4.55 0.40 -1.37
C THR A 374 3.48 -0.04 -2.39
N ALA A 375 2.70 -1.08 -2.08
CA ALA A 375 1.58 -1.50 -2.92
C ALA A 375 0.49 -0.43 -2.99
N LEU A 376 0.14 0.20 -1.86
CA LEU A 376 -0.78 1.34 -1.81
C LEU A 376 -0.25 2.55 -2.59
N ALA A 377 1.04 2.87 -2.46
CA ALA A 377 1.68 3.94 -3.22
C ALA A 377 1.63 3.68 -4.73
N SER A 378 1.84 2.43 -5.14
CA SER A 378 1.80 2.02 -6.55
C SER A 378 0.38 2.09 -7.11
N ARG A 379 -0.63 1.67 -6.34
CA ARG A 379 -2.05 1.86 -6.66
C ARG A 379 -2.37 3.34 -6.88
N PHE A 380 -1.92 4.20 -5.98
CA PHE A 380 -2.11 5.65 -6.09
C PHE A 380 -1.42 6.24 -7.33
N ALA A 381 -0.18 5.83 -7.62
CA ALA A 381 0.54 6.22 -8.82
C ALA A 381 -0.17 5.77 -10.10
N GLY A 382 -0.69 4.54 -10.13
CA GLY A 382 -1.46 4.02 -11.25
C GLY A 382 -2.70 4.86 -11.57
N LYS A 383 -3.45 5.27 -10.54
CA LYS A 383 -4.60 6.18 -10.67
C LYS A 383 -4.19 7.56 -11.24
N LEU A 384 -3.07 8.11 -10.78
CA LEU A 384 -2.57 9.39 -11.30
C LEU A 384 -2.14 9.29 -12.76
N GLN A 385 -1.46 8.21 -13.14
CA GLN A 385 -1.05 7.97 -14.52
C GLN A 385 -2.26 7.77 -15.46
N ASP A 386 -3.32 7.11 -14.99
CA ASP A 386 -4.56 6.97 -15.78
C ASP A 386 -5.26 8.33 -15.94
N LYS A 387 -5.35 9.10 -14.86
CA LYS A 387 -5.95 10.43 -14.85
C LYS A 387 -5.17 11.44 -15.72
N TYR A 388 -3.84 11.33 -15.72
CA TYR A 388 -2.93 12.25 -16.41
C TYR A 388 -1.98 11.51 -17.36
N PRO A 389 -2.48 10.89 -18.43
CA PRO A 389 -1.72 9.98 -19.29
C PRO A 389 -0.56 10.65 -20.04
N ASN A 390 -0.58 11.98 -20.17
CA ASN A 390 0.44 12.77 -20.84
C ASN A 390 1.51 13.35 -19.91
N LEU A 391 1.38 13.14 -18.60
CA LEU A 391 2.41 13.57 -17.67
C LEU A 391 3.56 12.56 -17.62
N TRP A 392 4.77 13.10 -17.57
CA TRP A 392 5.99 12.31 -17.41
C TRP A 392 6.04 11.61 -16.05
N ALA A 393 6.82 10.57 -15.94
CA ALA A 393 7.02 9.84 -14.68
C ALA A 393 7.48 10.78 -13.54
N GLU A 394 8.36 11.74 -13.86
CA GLU A 394 8.85 12.76 -12.93
C GLU A 394 7.74 13.70 -12.46
N SER A 395 6.81 14.07 -13.34
CA SER A 395 5.67 14.92 -12.97
C SER A 395 4.68 14.19 -12.08
N ILE A 396 4.41 12.91 -12.36
CA ILE A 396 3.60 12.05 -11.48
C ILE A 396 4.27 11.92 -10.10
N ARG A 397 5.59 11.65 -10.05
CA ARG A 397 6.38 11.67 -8.81
C ARG A 397 6.23 13.00 -8.07
N GLY A 398 6.34 14.11 -8.81
CA GLY A 398 6.17 15.46 -8.26
C GLY A 398 4.79 15.66 -7.65
N LEU A 399 3.71 15.23 -8.31
CA LEU A 399 2.33 15.32 -7.81
C LEU A 399 2.13 14.48 -6.54
N ILE A 400 2.70 13.26 -6.48
CA ILE A 400 2.64 12.40 -5.30
C ILE A 400 3.23 13.13 -4.09
N VAL A 401 4.46 13.64 -4.24
CA VAL A 401 5.18 14.34 -3.16
C VAL A 401 4.50 15.67 -2.81
N HIS A 402 4.07 16.45 -3.80
CA HIS A 402 3.40 17.74 -3.60
C HIS A 402 2.05 17.60 -2.87
N SER A 403 1.33 16.51 -3.08
CA SER A 403 0.05 16.26 -2.41
C SER A 403 0.21 15.86 -0.93
N ALA A 404 1.40 15.44 -0.52
CA ALA A 404 1.66 14.89 0.80
C ALA A 404 1.51 15.93 1.92
N LYS A 405 1.08 15.47 3.09
CA LYS A 405 1.00 16.24 4.34
C LYS A 405 1.40 15.35 5.51
N TRP A 406 2.04 15.95 6.49
CA TRP A 406 2.24 15.28 7.78
C TRP A 406 0.91 15.16 8.51
N THR A 407 0.72 14.06 9.21
CA THR A 407 -0.37 13.91 10.18
C THR A 407 -0.04 14.73 11.42
N GLN A 408 -1.06 15.07 12.20
CA GLN A 408 -0.84 15.73 13.50
C GLN A 408 0.11 14.91 14.39
N CYS A 409 -0.06 13.59 14.42
CA CYS A 409 0.82 12.70 15.19
C CYS A 409 2.28 12.74 14.74
N MET A 410 2.56 12.79 13.44
CA MET A 410 3.94 12.95 12.92
C MET A 410 4.55 14.29 13.35
N GLU A 411 3.74 15.35 13.37
CA GLU A 411 4.18 16.68 13.82
C GLU A 411 4.50 16.72 15.32
N GLU A 412 3.73 15.97 16.12
CA GLU A 412 3.97 15.80 17.55
C GLU A 412 5.18 14.90 17.84
N GLN A 413 5.35 13.80 17.08
CA GLN A 413 6.49 12.90 17.21
C GLN A 413 7.83 13.56 16.82
N PHE A 414 7.78 14.42 15.82
CA PHE A 414 8.95 15.10 15.27
C PHE A 414 8.67 16.58 15.08
N PRO A 415 8.67 17.38 16.18
CA PRO A 415 8.51 18.83 16.09
C PRO A 415 9.55 19.46 15.15
N ALA A 416 9.21 20.55 14.47
CA ALA A 416 10.08 21.18 13.47
C ALA A 416 10.05 22.72 13.63
N GLN A 417 10.65 23.21 14.71
CA GLN A 417 10.76 24.65 15.01
C GLN A 417 11.98 25.31 14.36
N ASN A 418 12.95 24.49 13.93
CA ASN A 418 14.16 24.94 13.29
C ASN A 418 14.56 23.98 12.13
N ARG A 419 15.57 24.39 11.35
CA ARG A 419 16.02 23.64 10.18
C ARG A 419 16.49 22.21 10.51
N ALA A 420 17.15 22.00 11.62
CA ALA A 420 17.67 20.67 11.98
C ALA A 420 16.51 19.73 12.38
N GLU A 421 15.52 20.24 13.09
CA GLU A 421 14.32 19.51 13.43
C GLU A 421 13.45 19.21 12.20
N MET A 422 13.33 20.16 11.27
CA MET A 422 12.68 19.94 9.98
C MET A 422 13.38 18.85 9.18
N GLU A 423 14.73 18.87 9.10
CA GLU A 423 15.51 17.82 8.45
C GLU A 423 15.27 16.46 9.13
N ARG A 424 15.21 16.42 10.46
CA ARG A 424 14.89 15.21 11.21
C ARG A 424 13.51 14.67 10.83
N ARG A 425 12.46 15.50 10.85
CA ARG A 425 11.11 15.10 10.42
C ARG A 425 11.11 14.53 9.01
N LEU A 426 11.73 15.21 8.08
CA LEU A 426 11.86 14.77 6.69
C LEU A 426 12.55 13.41 6.57
N ARG A 427 13.59 13.14 7.35
CA ARG A 427 14.32 11.87 7.32
C ARG A 427 13.56 10.69 7.94
N PHE A 428 12.56 10.96 8.78
CA PHE A 428 11.67 9.96 9.36
C PHE A 428 10.39 9.77 8.55
N CYS A 429 9.75 10.87 8.16
CA CYS A 429 8.38 10.88 7.62
C CYS A 429 8.32 11.32 6.15
N GLY A 430 9.46 11.63 5.51
CA GLY A 430 9.42 12.24 4.18
C GLY A 430 8.58 13.50 4.17
N TYR A 431 7.87 13.71 3.09
CA TYR A 431 6.91 14.81 2.95
C TYR A 431 5.53 14.50 3.57
N GLY A 432 5.38 13.31 4.19
CA GLY A 432 4.15 12.87 4.83
C GLY A 432 3.30 11.93 3.97
N VAL A 433 1.99 11.95 4.22
CA VAL A 433 1.01 11.07 3.58
C VAL A 433 0.41 11.78 2.36
N PRO A 434 0.55 11.24 1.15
CA PRO A 434 -0.08 11.78 -0.05
C PRO A 434 -1.61 11.81 0.06
N CYS A 435 -2.22 12.87 -0.44
CA CYS A 435 -3.67 13.05 -0.47
C CYS A 435 -4.18 12.85 -1.89
N GLU A 436 -5.03 11.84 -2.08
CA GLU A 436 -5.56 11.47 -3.39
C GLU A 436 -6.35 12.63 -4.02
N ASP A 437 -7.26 13.25 -3.28
CA ASP A 437 -8.07 14.38 -3.78
C ASP A 437 -7.20 15.56 -4.24
N ARG A 438 -6.15 15.87 -3.48
CA ARG A 438 -5.23 16.96 -3.86
C ARG A 438 -4.47 16.63 -5.14
N ALA A 439 -3.93 15.41 -5.25
CA ALA A 439 -3.15 15.00 -6.41
C ALA A 439 -4.01 14.91 -7.68
N LEU A 440 -5.21 14.32 -7.56
CA LEU A 440 -6.15 14.17 -8.69
C LEU A 440 -6.77 15.47 -9.16
N ASN A 441 -6.80 16.51 -8.33
CA ASN A 441 -7.40 17.81 -8.68
C ASN A 441 -6.35 18.90 -8.93
N SER A 442 -5.06 18.65 -8.72
CA SER A 442 -4.00 19.66 -8.85
C SER A 442 -3.89 20.23 -10.25
N TYR A 443 -3.96 19.40 -11.27
CA TYR A 443 -3.80 19.82 -12.67
C TYR A 443 -4.99 20.65 -13.20
N GLY A 444 -6.20 20.44 -12.69
CA GLY A 444 -7.43 21.08 -13.15
C GLY A 444 -7.79 22.39 -12.43
N ASN A 445 -7.19 22.68 -11.28
CA ASN A 445 -7.63 23.75 -10.37
C ASN A 445 -6.97 25.12 -10.59
N GLY A 446 -6.12 25.29 -11.59
CA GLY A 446 -5.46 26.58 -11.87
C GLY A 446 -4.51 27.12 -10.78
N LEU A 447 -4.34 26.37 -9.67
CA LEU A 447 -3.45 26.73 -8.56
C LEU A 447 -2.09 26.02 -8.64
N THR A 448 -1.95 25.00 -9.49
CA THR A 448 -0.72 24.24 -9.66
C THR A 448 -0.25 24.38 -11.09
N PHE A 449 0.89 25.03 -11.28
CA PHE A 449 1.55 25.10 -12.57
C PHE A 449 2.48 23.88 -12.74
N ILE A 450 2.34 23.16 -13.85
CA ILE A 450 3.19 22.04 -14.23
C ILE A 450 3.80 22.32 -15.57
N ALA A 451 5.14 22.47 -15.62
CA ALA A 451 5.92 22.54 -16.83
C ALA A 451 6.78 21.28 -16.96
N GLN A 452 6.81 20.72 -18.16
CA GLN A 452 7.63 19.52 -18.49
C GLN A 452 8.55 19.91 -19.63
N GLU A 453 9.87 19.91 -19.38
CA GLU A 453 10.87 20.28 -20.36
C GLU A 453 12.19 19.55 -20.08
N THR A 454 12.87 19.18 -21.15
CA THR A 454 14.24 18.63 -21.06
C THR A 454 15.22 19.75 -21.38
N ILE A 455 16.12 20.03 -20.46
CA ILE A 455 17.19 20.99 -20.63
C ILE A 455 18.56 20.34 -20.43
N GLN A 456 19.53 20.77 -21.21
CA GLN A 456 20.94 20.44 -21.00
C GLN A 456 21.68 21.72 -20.56
N PRO A 457 21.69 22.05 -19.25
CA PRO A 457 22.17 23.34 -18.76
C PRO A 457 23.67 23.54 -18.95
N PHE A 458 24.42 22.44 -19.06
CA PHE A 458 25.88 22.48 -19.21
C PHE A 458 26.35 21.59 -20.36
N ILE A 459 27.35 22.03 -21.09
CA ILE A 459 28.02 21.26 -22.15
C ILE A 459 29.51 21.23 -21.91
N LYS A 460 30.17 20.10 -22.18
CA LYS A 460 31.62 19.99 -22.20
C LYS A 460 32.17 20.44 -23.55
N GLU A 461 33.06 21.41 -23.54
CA GLU A 461 33.71 21.88 -24.77
C GLU A 461 34.68 20.82 -25.30
N ARG A 462 34.56 20.51 -26.59
CA ARG A 462 35.45 19.52 -27.23
C ARG A 462 36.85 20.08 -27.27
N GLY A 463 37.85 19.35 -26.73
CA GLY A 463 39.27 19.66 -26.75
C GLY A 463 39.79 20.34 -25.47
N SER A 464 39.05 21.18 -24.80
CA SER A 464 39.49 21.84 -23.54
C SER A 464 39.00 21.12 -22.29
N GLY A 465 37.91 20.37 -22.42
CA GLY A 465 37.21 19.77 -21.28
C GLY A 465 36.50 20.79 -20.37
N ALA A 466 36.52 22.08 -20.71
CA ALA A 466 35.85 23.12 -19.96
C ALA A 466 34.31 22.94 -20.01
N VAL A 467 33.66 23.22 -18.90
CA VAL A 467 32.20 23.20 -18.82
C VAL A 467 31.69 24.60 -19.08
N LYS A 468 30.71 24.72 -20.00
CA LYS A 468 30.05 25.99 -20.32
C LYS A 468 28.54 25.85 -20.06
N ILE A 469 27.88 26.98 -19.75
CA ILE A 469 26.43 27.10 -19.75
C ILE A 469 25.92 26.89 -21.18
N ASN A 470 24.93 26.03 -21.36
CA ASN A 470 24.36 25.67 -22.68
C ASN A 470 22.95 26.18 -22.85
N GLU A 471 22.01 25.72 -22.05
CA GLU A 471 20.59 26.01 -22.20
C GLU A 471 20.02 26.65 -20.93
N MET A 472 19.08 27.56 -21.13
CA MET A 472 18.24 28.15 -20.09
C MET A 472 16.87 28.39 -20.69
N HIS A 473 15.82 27.82 -20.07
CA HIS A 473 14.45 27.98 -20.51
C HIS A 473 13.69 28.92 -19.57
N PHE A 474 12.88 29.80 -20.15
CA PHE A 474 12.02 30.72 -19.42
C PHE A 474 10.56 30.36 -19.71
N PHE A 475 9.75 30.28 -18.67
CA PHE A 475 8.32 30.06 -18.77
C PHE A 475 7.61 31.34 -18.31
N GLU A 476 6.70 31.85 -19.15
CA GLU A 476 5.77 32.90 -18.79
C GLU A 476 4.45 32.31 -18.35
N PHE A 477 3.85 32.86 -17.28
CA PHE A 477 2.60 32.39 -16.67
C PHE A 477 1.46 33.37 -16.87
#